data_f90d41d451fd5998d3ea01fe02f43f04
#
_entry.id   f90d41d451fd5998d3ea01fe02f43f04
#
_cell.length_a   1.000
_cell.length_b   1.000
_cell.length_c   1.000
_cell.angle_alpha   90.00
_cell.angle_beta   90.00
_cell.angle_gamma   90.00
#
_symmetry.space_group_name_H-M   'P 1'
#
loop_
_entity.id
_entity.type
_entity.pdbx_description
1 polymer ?
#
loop_
_entity_poly.entity_id
_entity_poly.type
_entity_poly.pdbx_seq_one_letter_code
_entity_poly.pdbx_strand_id
1 'polypeptide(L)'
;MVGIVIVSHSRKAAEGIFELAAQMAGEGHKMVAAGGMDDGSIGTDAIRILQGIQEANDGDGVVILADLGSGVMSSEAAIDLLEEDIEVVIADAPILEGAVGAAVQASVGGNLAEVVAGAEQAWNLSQRE
;
A
#
# COMPACT_ATOMS: atom_id res chain seq x y z
N MET A 1 -5.96 -12.65 4.52
CA MET A 1 -6.35 -11.39 3.85
C MET A 1 -5.12 -10.71 3.27
N VAL A 2 -5.23 -10.18 2.06
CA VAL A 2 -4.13 -9.46 1.42
C VAL A 2 -3.83 -8.18 2.20
N GLY A 3 -2.53 -7.95 2.46
CA GLY A 3 -2.06 -6.74 3.13
C GLY A 3 -1.87 -5.58 2.15
N ILE A 4 -2.02 -4.37 2.65
CA ILE A 4 -1.88 -3.15 1.84
C ILE A 4 -0.96 -2.19 2.59
N VAL A 5 0.12 -1.77 1.93
CA VAL A 5 1.06 -0.78 2.49
C VAL A 5 0.99 0.49 1.65
N ILE A 6 0.72 1.59 2.31
CA ILE A 6 0.63 2.91 1.67
C ILE A 6 1.94 3.64 1.92
N VAL A 7 2.68 3.90 0.85
CA VAL A 7 4.01 4.53 0.89
C VAL A 7 3.93 5.93 0.34
N SER A 8 4.24 6.92 1.16
CA SER A 8 4.28 8.31 0.76
C SER A 8 5.52 8.99 1.33
N HIS A 9 5.99 10.04 0.67
CA HIS A 9 7.05 10.90 1.18
C HIS A 9 6.61 11.66 2.43
N SER A 10 5.30 11.81 2.64
CA SER A 10 4.73 12.51 3.77
C SER A 10 4.03 11.52 4.70
N ARG A 11 4.38 11.57 5.99
CA ARG A 11 3.69 10.76 6.99
C ARG A 11 2.21 11.11 7.06
N LYS A 12 1.89 12.40 7.04
CA LYS A 12 0.49 12.86 7.09
C LYS A 12 -0.30 12.41 5.87
N ALA A 13 0.32 12.45 4.69
CA ALA A 13 -0.33 11.99 3.46
C ALA A 13 -0.63 10.49 3.53
N ALA A 14 0.34 9.68 3.94
CA ALA A 14 0.14 8.24 4.08
C ALA A 14 -0.97 7.92 5.09
N GLU A 15 -0.97 8.59 6.22
CA GLU A 15 -1.98 8.40 7.26
C GLU A 15 -3.37 8.86 6.81
N GLY A 16 -3.46 9.96 6.07
CA GLY A 16 -4.73 10.44 5.53
C GLY A 16 -5.32 9.51 4.47
N ILE A 17 -4.48 9.00 3.59
CA ILE A 17 -4.90 8.01 2.59
C ILE A 17 -5.34 6.72 3.29
N PHE A 18 -4.58 6.26 4.28
CA PHE A 18 -4.94 5.12 5.12
C PHE A 18 -6.33 5.33 5.74
N GLU A 19 -6.58 6.49 6.32
CA GLU A 19 -7.86 6.81 6.97
C GLU A 19 -9.02 6.69 5.98
N LEU A 20 -8.86 7.21 4.77
CA LEU A 20 -9.90 7.12 3.75
C LEU A 20 -10.12 5.69 3.26
N ALA A 21 -9.03 5.00 2.93
CA ALA A 21 -9.13 3.63 2.40
C ALA A 21 -9.62 2.64 3.45
N ALA A 22 -9.28 2.83 4.71
CA ALA A 22 -9.69 1.93 5.79
C ALA A 22 -11.21 1.90 5.97
N GLN A 23 -11.92 2.96 5.59
CA GLN A 23 -13.38 2.97 5.60
C GLN A 23 -13.96 1.89 4.69
N MET A 24 -13.25 1.53 3.62
CA MET A 24 -13.69 0.53 2.66
C MET A 24 -13.17 -0.87 2.99
N ALA A 25 -12.13 -0.96 3.81
CA ALA A 25 -11.47 -2.24 4.10
C ALA A 25 -12.22 -3.06 5.16
N GLY A 26 -13.01 -2.41 6.01
CA GLY A 26 -13.74 -3.08 7.08
C GLY A 26 -12.86 -3.45 8.27
N GLU A 27 -13.45 -4.11 9.25
CA GLU A 27 -12.74 -4.57 10.44
C GLU A 27 -11.79 -5.73 10.09
N GLY A 28 -10.67 -5.78 10.79
CA GLY A 28 -9.69 -6.84 10.60
C GLY A 28 -8.80 -6.67 9.38
N HIS A 29 -8.85 -5.50 8.74
CA HIS A 29 -7.99 -5.23 7.59
C HIS A 29 -6.51 -5.29 7.97
N LYS A 30 -5.67 -5.51 6.95
CA LYS A 30 -4.21 -5.56 7.07
C LYS A 30 -3.59 -4.40 6.30
N MET A 31 -3.99 -3.18 6.61
CA MET A 31 -3.46 -1.97 6.00
C MET A 31 -2.47 -1.30 6.93
N VAL A 32 -1.40 -0.78 6.37
CA VAL A 32 -0.34 -0.07 7.10
C VAL A 32 0.05 1.18 6.33
N ALA A 33 0.22 2.29 7.04
CA ALA A 33 0.77 3.52 6.47
C ALA A 33 2.26 3.58 6.77
N ALA A 34 3.08 3.70 5.73
CA ALA A 34 4.54 3.80 5.84
C ALA A 34 5.00 5.08 5.15
N GLY A 35 4.78 6.21 5.81
CA GLY A 35 5.09 7.52 5.24
C GLY A 35 6.15 8.29 6.00
N GLY A 36 6.89 9.11 5.27
CA GLY A 36 7.91 9.98 5.84
C GLY A 36 9.14 9.23 6.32
N MET A 37 10.09 10.01 6.80
CA MET A 37 11.30 9.49 7.45
C MET A 37 11.03 9.20 8.92
N ASP A 38 11.95 8.51 9.57
CA ASP A 38 11.82 8.10 10.96
C ASP A 38 11.66 9.32 11.90
N ASP A 39 12.31 10.42 11.57
CA ASP A 39 12.23 11.66 12.35
C ASP A 39 11.01 12.53 11.98
N GLY A 40 10.15 12.06 11.09
CA GLY A 40 8.96 12.78 10.63
C GLY A 40 9.18 13.73 9.47
N SER A 41 10.42 13.84 8.97
CA SER A 41 10.69 14.69 7.80
C SER A 41 10.18 14.06 6.51
N ILE A 42 10.10 14.86 5.46
CA ILE A 42 9.69 14.43 4.12
C ILE A 42 10.73 13.47 3.54
N GLY A 43 10.28 12.38 2.97
CA GLY A 43 11.11 11.37 2.34
C GLY A 43 10.56 9.98 2.55
N THR A 44 11.20 8.97 1.95
CA THR A 44 10.82 7.57 2.12
C THR A 44 11.98 6.79 2.75
N ASP A 45 11.64 5.83 3.59
CA ASP A 45 12.60 5.03 4.34
C ASP A 45 12.32 3.55 4.09
N ALA A 46 13.27 2.87 3.44
CA ALA A 46 13.13 1.46 3.09
C ALA A 46 12.90 0.57 4.33
N ILE A 47 13.49 0.90 5.47
CA ILE A 47 13.31 0.13 6.70
C ILE A 47 11.87 0.27 7.23
N ARG A 48 11.31 1.47 7.19
CA ARG A 48 9.90 1.67 7.58
C ARG A 48 8.95 0.92 6.65
N ILE A 49 9.26 0.91 5.35
CA ILE A 49 8.46 0.15 4.37
C ILE A 49 8.59 -1.34 4.63
N LEU A 50 9.80 -1.84 4.89
CA LEU A 50 10.04 -3.23 5.24
C LEU A 50 9.21 -3.66 6.45
N GLN A 51 9.23 -2.86 7.51
CA GLN A 51 8.42 -3.11 8.71
C GLN A 51 6.93 -3.12 8.37
N GLY A 52 6.49 -2.21 7.50
CA GLY A 52 5.10 -2.15 7.05
C GLY A 52 4.68 -3.40 6.31
N ILE A 53 5.54 -3.93 5.43
CA ILE A 53 5.29 -5.18 4.71
C ILE A 53 5.14 -6.34 5.70
N GLN A 54 6.03 -6.43 6.66
CA GLN A 54 5.99 -7.50 7.68
C GLN A 54 4.72 -7.41 8.53
N GLU A 55 4.33 -6.20 8.91
CA GLU A 55 3.12 -5.96 9.70
C GLU A 55 1.83 -6.26 8.91
N ALA A 56 1.81 -5.91 7.62
CA ALA A 56 0.65 -6.12 6.75
C ALA A 56 0.49 -7.58 6.32
N ASN A 57 1.54 -8.38 6.41
CA ASN A 57 1.52 -9.76 5.94
C ASN A 57 0.60 -10.63 6.81
N ASP A 58 -0.36 -11.28 6.14
CA ASP A 58 -1.29 -12.22 6.78
C ASP A 58 -1.27 -13.56 6.03
N GLY A 59 -0.22 -13.81 5.25
CA GLY A 59 -0.04 -15.05 4.49
C GLY A 59 -0.58 -15.02 3.06
N ASP A 60 -1.33 -13.99 2.68
CA ASP A 60 -1.97 -13.89 1.37
C ASP A 60 -1.28 -12.90 0.43
N GLY A 61 -0.11 -12.42 0.81
CA GLY A 61 0.64 -11.44 0.05
C GLY A 61 0.35 -10.00 0.46
N VAL A 62 1.14 -9.09 -0.08
CA VAL A 62 1.08 -7.65 0.24
C VAL A 62 1.15 -6.84 -1.04
N VAL A 63 0.29 -5.83 -1.17
CA VAL A 63 0.37 -4.85 -2.24
C VAL A 63 0.84 -3.51 -1.68
N ILE A 64 1.73 -2.85 -2.42
CA ILE A 64 2.24 -1.52 -2.07
C ILE A 64 1.64 -0.49 -3.03
N LEU A 65 1.13 0.60 -2.47
CA LEU A 65 0.74 1.80 -3.22
C LEU A 65 1.74 2.90 -2.87
N ALA A 66 2.41 3.45 -3.88
CA ALA A 66 3.43 4.48 -3.68
C ALA A 66 3.04 5.77 -4.42
N ASP A 67 3.46 6.92 -3.88
CA ASP A 67 3.06 8.22 -4.43
C ASP A 67 3.92 8.68 -5.61
N LEU A 68 5.23 8.55 -5.51
CA LEU A 68 6.16 9.06 -6.53
C LEU A 68 7.22 8.02 -6.84
N GLY A 69 7.99 8.26 -7.92
CA GLY A 69 9.02 7.32 -8.38
C GLY A 69 10.04 6.91 -7.31
N SER A 70 10.47 7.84 -6.45
CA SER A 70 11.41 7.50 -5.38
C SER A 70 10.75 6.65 -4.29
N GLY A 71 9.43 6.75 -4.12
CA GLY A 71 8.67 5.85 -3.26
C GLY A 71 8.67 4.43 -3.80
N VAL A 72 8.56 4.27 -5.12
CA VAL A 72 8.69 2.97 -5.79
C VAL A 72 10.09 2.41 -5.57
N MET A 73 11.13 3.22 -5.76
CA MET A 73 12.53 2.78 -5.57
C MET A 73 12.79 2.33 -4.13
N SER A 74 12.31 3.08 -3.15
CA SER A 74 12.45 2.71 -1.74
C SER A 74 11.69 1.43 -1.41
N SER A 75 10.53 1.24 -2.04
CA SER A 75 9.74 0.02 -1.89
C SER A 75 10.46 -1.19 -2.49
N GLU A 76 11.10 -1.03 -3.65
CA GLU A 76 11.92 -2.08 -4.25
C GLU A 76 13.09 -2.46 -3.35
N ALA A 77 13.75 -1.45 -2.76
CA ALA A 77 14.83 -1.68 -1.80
C ALA A 77 14.33 -2.45 -0.56
N ALA A 78 13.15 -2.11 -0.07
CA ALA A 78 12.55 -2.81 1.07
C ALA A 78 12.26 -4.28 0.73
N ILE A 79 11.74 -4.55 -0.47
CA ILE A 79 11.46 -5.92 -0.93
C ILE A 79 12.77 -6.72 -0.99
N ASP A 80 13.85 -6.11 -1.47
CA ASP A 80 15.17 -6.76 -1.54
C ASP A 80 15.73 -7.10 -0.15
N LEU A 81 15.30 -6.40 0.88
CA LEU A 81 15.73 -6.67 2.25
C LEU A 81 14.90 -7.75 2.96
N LEU A 82 13.79 -8.18 2.36
CA LEU A 82 12.95 -9.22 2.97
C LEU A 82 13.70 -10.54 3.07
N GLU A 83 13.68 -11.13 4.26
CA GLU A 83 14.19 -12.47 4.49
C GLU A 83 13.05 -13.49 4.50
N GLU A 84 11.84 -13.04 4.81
CA GLU A 84 10.65 -13.88 4.82
C GLU A 84 10.14 -14.10 3.39
N ASP A 85 9.49 -15.24 3.19
CA ASP A 85 8.86 -15.58 1.91
C ASP A 85 7.48 -14.92 1.82
N ILE A 86 7.48 -13.63 1.52
CA ILE A 86 6.26 -12.83 1.36
C ILE A 86 6.17 -12.38 -0.10
N GLU A 87 5.07 -12.69 -0.75
CA GLU A 87 4.83 -12.21 -2.11
C GLU A 87 4.37 -10.75 -2.04
N VAL A 88 5.16 -9.84 -2.63
CA VAL A 88 4.89 -8.40 -2.59
C VAL A 88 4.83 -7.87 -4.01
N VAL A 89 3.79 -7.10 -4.30
CA VAL A 89 3.62 -6.44 -5.60
C VAL A 89 3.47 -4.94 -5.37
N ILE A 90 4.23 -4.14 -6.12
CA ILE A 90 4.05 -2.69 -6.16
C ILE A 90 3.06 -2.42 -7.28
N ALA A 91 1.87 -1.94 -6.94
CA ALA A 91 0.83 -1.68 -7.93
C ALA A 91 1.15 -0.42 -8.73
N ASP A 92 0.91 -0.47 -10.03
CA ASP A 92 0.96 0.71 -10.89
C ASP A 92 -0.39 1.41 -10.83
N ALA A 93 -0.56 2.30 -9.85
CA ALA A 93 -1.85 2.91 -9.55
C ALA A 93 -1.69 4.29 -8.91
N PRO A 94 -2.68 5.19 -9.09
CA PRO A 94 -2.70 6.43 -8.31
C PRO A 94 -2.91 6.07 -6.84
N ILE A 95 -2.12 6.69 -5.96
CA ILE A 95 -1.98 6.23 -4.58
C ILE A 95 -3.30 6.22 -3.79
N LEU A 96 -4.09 7.29 -3.87
CA LEU A 96 -5.34 7.37 -3.10
C LEU A 96 -6.41 6.47 -3.69
N GLU A 97 -6.72 6.65 -4.95
CA GLU A 97 -7.78 5.88 -5.63
C GLU A 97 -7.40 4.41 -5.69
N GLY A 98 -6.12 4.12 -5.91
CA GLY A 98 -5.62 2.75 -5.90
C GLY A 98 -5.73 2.09 -4.52
N ALA A 99 -5.45 2.84 -3.46
CA ALA A 99 -5.60 2.32 -2.09
C ALA A 99 -7.06 1.98 -1.79
N VAL A 100 -7.99 2.83 -2.22
CA VAL A 100 -9.43 2.57 -2.05
C VAL A 100 -9.85 1.33 -2.84
N GLY A 101 -9.43 1.21 -4.11
CA GLY A 101 -9.74 0.05 -4.93
C GLY A 101 -9.18 -1.25 -4.37
N ALA A 102 -7.93 -1.20 -3.88
CA ALA A 102 -7.31 -2.34 -3.21
C ALA A 102 -8.07 -2.73 -1.95
N ALA A 103 -8.45 -1.75 -1.13
CA ALA A 103 -9.18 -1.98 0.10
C ALA A 103 -10.53 -2.66 -0.14
N VAL A 104 -11.25 -2.23 -1.17
CA VAL A 104 -12.54 -2.84 -1.56
C VAL A 104 -12.34 -4.31 -1.92
N GLN A 105 -11.36 -4.62 -2.75
CA GLN A 105 -11.11 -6.01 -3.16
C GLN A 105 -10.64 -6.89 -2.00
N ALA A 106 -9.79 -6.35 -1.14
CA ALA A 106 -9.35 -7.09 0.04
C ALA A 106 -10.51 -7.38 1.00
N SER A 107 -11.45 -6.42 1.14
CA SER A 107 -12.60 -6.55 2.05
C SER A 107 -13.55 -7.68 1.64
N VAL A 108 -13.61 -8.04 0.37
CA VAL A 108 -14.44 -9.13 -0.13
C VAL A 108 -13.66 -10.43 -0.33
N GLY A 109 -12.46 -10.52 0.21
CA GLY A 109 -11.65 -11.73 0.19
C GLY A 109 -10.88 -11.95 -1.10
N GLY A 110 -10.63 -10.90 -1.89
CA GLY A 110 -9.86 -11.02 -3.12
C GLY A 110 -8.43 -11.52 -2.87
N ASN A 111 -7.90 -12.30 -3.80
CA ASN A 111 -6.51 -12.74 -3.76
C ASN A 111 -5.58 -11.60 -4.20
N LEU A 112 -4.26 -11.82 -4.13
CA LEU A 112 -3.28 -10.76 -4.44
C LEU A 112 -3.49 -10.19 -5.85
N ALA A 113 -3.69 -11.04 -6.85
CA ALA A 113 -3.91 -10.58 -8.23
C ALA A 113 -5.17 -9.72 -8.34
N GLU A 114 -6.24 -10.09 -7.65
CA GLU A 114 -7.50 -9.33 -7.66
C GLU A 114 -7.35 -7.99 -6.94
N VAL A 115 -6.63 -7.96 -5.84
CA VAL A 115 -6.39 -6.72 -5.10
C VAL A 115 -5.50 -5.77 -5.91
N VAL A 116 -4.46 -6.28 -6.56
CA VAL A 116 -3.61 -5.49 -7.47
C VAL A 116 -4.44 -4.93 -8.61
N ALA A 117 -5.29 -5.76 -9.24
CA ALA A 117 -6.16 -5.31 -10.33
C ALA A 117 -7.13 -4.22 -9.86
N GLY A 118 -7.68 -4.36 -8.65
CA GLY A 118 -8.56 -3.35 -8.08
C GLY A 118 -7.87 -2.00 -7.91
N ALA A 119 -6.60 -2.02 -7.52
CA ALA A 119 -5.81 -0.81 -7.41
C ALA A 119 -5.51 -0.21 -8.80
N GLU A 120 -5.08 -1.03 -9.75
CA GLU A 120 -4.61 -0.55 -11.06
C GLU A 120 -5.75 -0.06 -11.95
N GLN A 121 -6.96 -0.58 -11.77
CA GLN A 121 -8.15 -0.10 -12.48
C GLN A 121 -8.49 1.35 -12.16
N ALA A 122 -7.95 1.90 -11.08
CA ALA A 122 -8.20 3.29 -10.71
C ALA A 122 -7.76 4.28 -11.79
N TRP A 123 -6.80 3.92 -12.63
CA TRP A 123 -6.40 4.77 -13.78
C TRP A 123 -7.54 5.00 -14.77
N ASN A 124 -8.51 4.11 -14.81
CA ASN A 124 -9.61 4.16 -15.77
C ASN A 124 -10.86 4.85 -15.23
N LEU A 125 -10.81 5.33 -13.98
CA LEU A 125 -11.96 5.98 -13.35
C LEU A 125 -11.87 7.50 -13.49
N SER A 126 -13.00 8.11 -13.85
CA SER A 126 -13.11 9.57 -13.93
C SER A 126 -13.83 10.10 -12.71
N GLN A 127 -13.30 11.17 -12.13
CA GLN A 127 -13.92 11.85 -11.00
C GLN A 127 -15.05 12.78 -11.42
N ARG A 128 -15.20 13.02 -12.73
CA ARG A 128 -16.09 14.03 -13.26
C ARG A 128 -17.29 13.44 -14.01
N GLU A 129 -17.54 12.22 -13.79
CA GLU A 129 -18.73 11.58 -14.37
C GLU A 129 -20.00 11.86 -13.52
#